data_85d13929da6d123c49c2655f39085942
#
_entry.id   85d13929da6d123c49c2655f39085942
#
_cell.length_a   1.000
_cell.length_b   1.000
_cell.length_c   1.000
_cell.angle_alpha   90.00
_cell.angle_beta   90.00
_cell.angle_gamma   90.00
#
_symmetry.space_group_name_H-M   'P 1'
#
loop_
_entity.id
_entity.type
_entity.pdbx_description
1 polymer ?
#
loop_
_entity_poly.entity_id
_entity_poly.type
_entity_poly.pdbx_seq_one_letter_code
_entity_poly.pdbx_strand_id
1 'polypeptide(L)'
;MTPILSDAEKEVSRLLERYNCPLHFHEVRACFVGAIACPAMGINPTRVIGGIWGGHLPKFMTLREAENFFDVLINQCWNLLTTHQDRKNPFELTRWDRKRTKKDLASFSNMRSEELGIFIEAIEGPDTELKLPRRAITAVRILEEIYGLISGVKALALDKKISKDTIEIGEIFVELDQLSMIAEKEINAAIIACHKTRKTNILHLPKANDRIH
;
A
#
# COMPACT_ATOMS: atom_id res chain seq x y z
N MET A 1 -3.97 17.60 -9.93
CA MET A 1 -3.07 16.45 -9.82
C MET A 1 -3.85 15.18 -10.09
N THR A 2 -3.34 14.27 -10.93
CA THR A 2 -4.03 13.04 -11.34
C THR A 2 -3.07 11.86 -11.26
N PRO A 3 -3.52 10.66 -10.84
CA PRO A 3 -2.68 9.47 -10.85
C PRO A 3 -2.41 9.00 -12.28
N ILE A 4 -1.19 8.53 -12.53
CA ILE A 4 -0.81 7.91 -13.79
C ILE A 4 -1.09 6.42 -13.64
N LEU A 5 -2.21 5.96 -14.21
CA LEU A 5 -2.70 4.59 -14.07
C LEU A 5 -2.70 3.85 -15.41
N SER A 6 -2.35 2.59 -15.39
CA SER A 6 -2.59 1.64 -16.48
C SER A 6 -4.09 1.40 -16.67
N ASP A 7 -4.50 0.77 -17.75
CA ASP A 7 -5.93 0.53 -18.00
C ASP A 7 -6.56 -0.43 -16.98
N ALA A 8 -5.81 -1.44 -16.53
CA ALA A 8 -6.26 -2.32 -15.45
C ALA A 8 -6.44 -1.57 -14.11
N GLU A 9 -5.50 -0.68 -13.77
CA GLU A 9 -5.61 0.14 -12.55
C GLU A 9 -6.77 1.14 -12.62
N LYS A 10 -7.07 1.68 -13.81
CA LYS A 10 -8.26 2.51 -14.03
C LYS A 10 -9.56 1.72 -13.83
N GLU A 11 -9.58 0.45 -14.23
CA GLU A 11 -10.74 -0.41 -14.01
C GLU A 11 -10.98 -0.65 -12.51
N VAL A 12 -9.91 -0.95 -11.75
CA VAL A 12 -9.99 -1.06 -10.29
C VAL A 12 -10.47 0.26 -9.67
N SER A 13 -9.91 1.41 -10.07
CA SER A 13 -10.32 2.73 -9.55
C SER A 13 -11.81 3.00 -9.78
N ARG A 14 -12.32 2.73 -10.98
CA ARG A 14 -13.77 2.89 -11.30
C ARG A 14 -14.64 1.94 -10.48
N LEU A 15 -14.18 0.72 -10.24
CA LEU A 15 -14.90 -0.23 -9.40
C LEU A 15 -14.99 0.27 -7.95
N LEU A 16 -13.89 0.77 -7.39
CA LEU A 16 -13.86 1.34 -6.04
C LEU A 16 -14.84 2.53 -5.91
N GLU A 17 -14.85 3.44 -6.90
CA GLU A 17 -15.78 4.56 -6.97
C GLU A 17 -17.24 4.08 -7.05
N ARG A 18 -17.52 3.12 -7.93
CA ARG A 18 -18.88 2.54 -8.11
C ARG A 18 -19.47 1.98 -6.83
N TYR A 19 -18.63 1.36 -5.99
CA TYR A 19 -19.07 0.75 -4.73
C TYR A 19 -18.77 1.62 -3.50
N ASN A 20 -18.56 2.93 -3.70
CA ASN A 20 -18.33 3.90 -2.64
C ASN A 20 -17.25 3.42 -1.65
N CYS A 21 -16.11 2.94 -2.17
CA CYS A 21 -14.99 2.56 -1.34
C CYS A 21 -14.53 3.73 -0.50
N PRO A 22 -14.34 3.58 0.83
CA PRO A 22 -13.83 4.65 1.68
C PRO A 22 -12.37 5.02 1.40
N LEU A 23 -11.63 4.12 0.73
CA LEU A 23 -10.24 4.31 0.33
C LEU A 23 -10.13 4.61 -1.17
N HIS A 24 -9.20 5.48 -1.53
CA HIS A 24 -8.81 5.69 -2.92
C HIS A 24 -7.96 4.54 -3.46
N PHE A 25 -7.81 4.45 -4.77
CA PHE A 25 -7.05 3.37 -5.42
C PHE A 25 -5.63 3.20 -4.87
N HIS A 26 -4.88 4.30 -4.67
CA HIS A 26 -3.52 4.25 -4.15
C HIS A 26 -3.46 3.69 -2.72
N GLU A 27 -4.46 3.99 -1.89
CA GLU A 27 -4.61 3.48 -0.53
C GLU A 27 -4.93 1.97 -0.53
N VAL A 28 -5.88 1.55 -1.37
CA VAL A 28 -6.23 0.12 -1.54
C VAL A 28 -5.01 -0.68 -1.99
N ARG A 29 -4.23 -0.13 -2.93
CA ARG A 29 -3.01 -0.74 -3.44
C ARG A 29 -1.96 -0.89 -2.35
N ALA A 30 -1.75 0.13 -1.54
CA ALA A 30 -0.84 0.11 -0.39
C ALA A 30 -1.30 -0.90 0.69
N CYS A 31 -2.60 -0.92 1.00
CA CYS A 31 -3.22 -1.90 1.91
C CYS A 31 -2.98 -3.34 1.44
N PHE A 32 -3.23 -3.62 0.16
CA PHE A 32 -3.03 -4.96 -0.39
C PHE A 32 -1.56 -5.38 -0.34
N VAL A 33 -0.64 -4.51 -0.74
CA VAL A 33 0.80 -4.82 -0.71
C VAL A 33 1.29 -5.04 0.72
N GLY A 34 0.86 -4.22 1.68
CA GLY A 34 1.16 -4.42 3.09
C GLY A 34 0.63 -5.75 3.62
N ALA A 35 -0.63 -6.08 3.33
CA ALA A 35 -1.23 -7.36 3.71
C ALA A 35 -0.53 -8.57 3.05
N ILE A 36 -0.19 -8.48 1.75
CA ILE A 36 0.58 -9.50 1.04
C ILE A 36 1.98 -9.65 1.66
N ALA A 37 2.60 -8.58 2.10
CA ALA A 37 3.91 -8.61 2.77
C ALA A 37 3.83 -9.18 4.18
N CYS A 38 2.74 -8.98 4.91
CA CYS A 38 2.58 -9.43 6.29
C CYS A 38 3.01 -10.90 6.45
N PRO A 39 3.89 -11.25 7.42
CA PRO A 39 4.40 -12.60 7.57
C PRO A 39 3.38 -13.59 8.15
N ALA A 40 2.17 -13.14 8.51
CA ALA A 40 1.09 -13.99 8.98
C ALA A 40 0.76 -15.10 7.97
N MET A 41 0.49 -16.29 8.50
CA MET A 41 0.03 -17.42 7.69
C MET A 41 -1.46 -17.28 7.38
N GLY A 42 -1.84 -17.57 6.13
CA GLY A 42 -3.26 -17.67 5.76
C GLY A 42 -3.97 -16.32 5.57
N ILE A 43 -3.26 -15.27 5.17
CA ILE A 43 -3.91 -14.02 4.78
C ILE A 43 -4.88 -14.28 3.61
N ASN A 44 -6.15 -14.02 3.87
CA ASN A 44 -7.21 -14.23 2.91
C ASN A 44 -7.55 -12.89 2.22
N PRO A 45 -7.40 -12.77 0.88
CA PRO A 45 -7.72 -11.55 0.16
C PRO A 45 -9.16 -11.08 0.37
N THR A 46 -10.13 -11.99 0.43
CA THR A 46 -11.54 -11.64 0.68
C THR A 46 -11.73 -10.96 2.04
N ARG A 47 -10.99 -11.40 3.08
CA ARG A 47 -11.03 -10.77 4.40
C ARG A 47 -10.42 -9.37 4.38
N VAL A 48 -9.30 -9.20 3.67
CA VAL A 48 -8.67 -7.87 3.50
C VAL A 48 -9.60 -6.94 2.75
N ILE A 49 -10.21 -7.41 1.65
CA ILE A 49 -11.22 -6.65 0.90
C ILE A 49 -12.39 -6.25 1.81
N GLY A 50 -12.95 -7.19 2.59
CA GLY A 50 -14.01 -6.87 3.54
C GLY A 50 -13.60 -5.82 4.56
N GLY A 51 -12.36 -5.88 5.05
CA GLY A 51 -11.80 -4.90 5.98
C GLY A 51 -11.81 -3.46 5.44
N ILE A 52 -11.54 -3.27 4.15
CA ILE A 52 -11.58 -1.96 3.49
C ILE A 52 -12.96 -1.30 3.62
N TRP A 53 -14.04 -2.07 3.58
CA TRP A 53 -15.42 -1.59 3.80
C TRP A 53 -15.87 -1.72 5.26
N GLY A 54 -14.95 -1.74 6.22
CA GLY A 54 -15.28 -1.82 7.65
C GLY A 54 -15.93 -3.14 8.07
N GLY A 55 -15.64 -4.24 7.36
CA GLY A 55 -16.21 -5.57 7.61
C GLY A 55 -17.54 -5.85 6.91
N HIS A 56 -18.09 -4.87 6.21
CA HIS A 56 -19.38 -4.98 5.52
C HIS A 56 -19.20 -4.74 4.02
N LEU A 57 -19.15 -5.83 3.25
CA LEU A 57 -19.06 -5.75 1.79
C LEU A 57 -20.20 -4.91 1.19
N PRO A 58 -19.98 -4.28 0.02
CA PRO A 58 -21.04 -3.60 -0.72
C PRO A 58 -22.20 -4.52 -1.02
N LYS A 59 -23.40 -3.94 -1.16
CA LYS A 59 -24.57 -4.68 -1.61
C LYS A 59 -24.51 -4.88 -3.12
N PHE A 60 -24.64 -6.11 -3.56
CA PHE A 60 -24.72 -6.48 -4.96
C PHE A 60 -26.16 -6.79 -5.35
N MET A 61 -26.59 -6.33 -6.52
CA MET A 61 -27.94 -6.62 -7.03
C MET A 61 -28.05 -8.00 -7.67
N THR A 62 -26.92 -8.54 -8.15
CA THR A 62 -26.84 -9.84 -8.80
C THR A 62 -25.58 -10.60 -8.41
N LEU A 63 -25.60 -11.93 -8.54
CA LEU A 63 -24.42 -12.76 -8.35
C LEU A 63 -23.29 -12.35 -9.31
N ARG A 64 -23.62 -12.03 -10.56
CA ARG A 64 -22.64 -11.57 -11.56
C ARG A 64 -21.93 -10.29 -11.16
N GLU A 65 -22.61 -9.37 -10.48
CA GLU A 65 -21.95 -8.17 -9.93
C GLU A 65 -20.95 -8.52 -8.82
N ALA A 66 -21.33 -9.44 -7.93
CA ALA A 66 -20.43 -9.91 -6.89
C ALA A 66 -19.21 -10.63 -7.48
N GLU A 67 -19.42 -11.52 -8.45
CA GLU A 67 -18.34 -12.21 -9.15
C GLU A 67 -17.39 -11.23 -9.82
N ASN A 68 -17.89 -10.25 -10.57
CA ASN A 68 -17.07 -9.22 -11.20
C ASN A 68 -16.30 -8.37 -10.19
N PHE A 69 -16.94 -8.02 -9.06
CA PHE A 69 -16.27 -7.25 -8.00
C PHE A 69 -15.06 -7.99 -7.43
N PHE A 70 -15.22 -9.27 -7.10
CA PHE A 70 -14.11 -10.07 -6.59
C PHE A 70 -13.07 -10.40 -7.67
N ASP A 71 -13.50 -10.63 -8.91
CA ASP A 71 -12.57 -10.90 -10.01
C ASP A 71 -11.62 -9.70 -10.23
N VAL A 72 -12.14 -8.48 -10.30
CA VAL A 72 -11.33 -7.27 -10.48
C VAL A 72 -10.41 -7.05 -9.28
N LEU A 73 -10.89 -7.16 -8.05
CA LEU A 73 -10.07 -6.90 -6.87
C LEU A 73 -9.05 -8.01 -6.59
N ILE A 74 -9.39 -9.28 -6.85
CA ILE A 74 -8.49 -10.40 -6.58
C ILE A 74 -7.57 -10.64 -7.78
N ASN A 75 -8.13 -10.84 -8.98
CA ASN A 75 -7.33 -11.27 -10.12
C ASN A 75 -6.57 -10.11 -10.78
N GLN A 76 -7.20 -8.94 -10.92
CA GLN A 76 -6.56 -7.80 -11.58
C GLN A 76 -5.77 -6.90 -10.63
N CYS A 77 -6.02 -6.96 -9.31
CA CYS A 77 -5.28 -6.14 -8.34
C CYS A 77 -4.43 -6.99 -7.40
N TRP A 78 -5.03 -7.77 -6.50
CA TRP A 78 -4.30 -8.55 -5.50
C TRP A 78 -3.27 -9.51 -6.10
N ASN A 79 -3.67 -10.36 -7.05
CA ASN A 79 -2.76 -11.34 -7.65
C ASN A 79 -1.61 -10.68 -8.42
N LEU A 80 -1.86 -9.55 -9.09
CA LEU A 80 -0.80 -8.77 -9.72
C LEU A 80 0.20 -8.26 -8.68
N LEU A 81 -0.28 -7.75 -7.54
CA LEU A 81 0.58 -7.24 -6.46
C LEU A 81 1.40 -8.35 -5.76
N THR A 82 0.96 -9.61 -5.79
CA THR A 82 1.78 -10.73 -5.27
C THR A 82 3.08 -10.91 -6.02
N THR A 83 3.17 -10.48 -7.27
CA THR A 83 4.38 -10.57 -8.10
C THR A 83 5.54 -9.74 -7.55
N HIS A 84 5.26 -8.71 -6.74
CA HIS A 84 6.29 -7.88 -6.09
C HIS A 84 7.05 -8.60 -4.96
N GLN A 85 6.66 -9.84 -4.63
CA GLN A 85 7.47 -10.71 -3.78
C GLN A 85 8.72 -11.24 -4.48
N ASP A 86 8.84 -11.04 -5.80
CA ASP A 86 10.05 -11.28 -6.57
C ASP A 86 10.89 -9.99 -6.67
N ARG A 87 12.19 -10.09 -6.37
CA ARG A 87 13.15 -8.98 -6.49
C ARG A 87 13.25 -8.40 -7.90
N LYS A 88 12.91 -9.19 -8.92
CA LYS A 88 12.93 -8.76 -10.32
C LYS A 88 11.76 -7.85 -10.69
N ASN A 89 10.72 -7.85 -9.88
CA ASN A 89 9.54 -7.03 -10.06
C ASN A 89 9.28 -6.17 -8.80
N PRO A 90 10.07 -5.11 -8.55
CA PRO A 90 9.90 -4.28 -7.38
C PRO A 90 8.57 -3.53 -7.42
N PHE A 91 7.97 -3.33 -6.24
CA PHE A 91 6.82 -2.46 -6.07
C PHE A 91 7.23 -1.00 -6.24
N GLU A 92 6.41 -0.24 -6.94
CA GLU A 92 6.56 1.22 -7.09
C GLU A 92 5.34 1.91 -6.49
N LEU A 93 5.55 3.01 -5.80
CA LEU A 93 4.46 3.87 -5.31
C LEU A 93 3.74 4.53 -6.50
N THR A 94 2.49 4.92 -6.29
CA THR A 94 1.67 5.53 -7.35
C THR A 94 2.35 6.77 -7.92
N ARG A 95 2.49 6.83 -9.24
CA ARG A 95 3.03 8.00 -9.96
C ARG A 95 1.90 9.01 -10.20
N TRP A 96 2.25 10.30 -10.16
CA TRP A 96 1.29 11.38 -10.27
C TRP A 96 1.75 12.42 -11.28
N ASP A 97 0.82 12.81 -12.17
CA ASP A 97 0.98 14.03 -12.96
C ASP A 97 0.67 15.23 -12.08
N ARG A 98 1.66 16.10 -11.87
CA ARG A 98 1.60 17.23 -10.95
C ARG A 98 2.31 18.47 -11.50
N LYS A 99 1.78 19.63 -11.16
CA LYS A 99 2.44 20.91 -11.36
C LYS A 99 3.22 21.28 -10.09
N ARG A 100 4.24 22.11 -10.24
CA ARG A 100 5.01 22.63 -9.09
C ARG A 100 4.27 23.80 -8.43
N THR A 101 3.09 23.51 -7.87
CA THR A 101 2.26 24.49 -7.16
C THR A 101 2.11 24.09 -5.70
N LYS A 102 1.89 25.10 -4.83
CA LYS A 102 1.60 24.87 -3.40
C LYS A 102 0.41 23.92 -3.19
N LYS A 103 -0.63 24.01 -4.04
CA LYS A 103 -1.79 23.12 -4.00
C LYS A 103 -1.40 21.68 -4.31
N ASP A 104 -0.59 21.48 -5.38
CA ASP A 104 -0.14 20.14 -5.73
C ASP A 104 0.83 19.56 -4.70
N LEU A 105 1.65 20.44 -4.06
CA LEU A 105 2.51 20.02 -2.96
C LEU A 105 1.70 19.46 -1.79
N ALA A 106 0.67 20.18 -1.35
CA ALA A 106 -0.22 19.73 -0.29
C ALA A 106 -0.92 18.40 -0.64
N SER A 107 -1.44 18.30 -1.88
CA SER A 107 -2.13 17.09 -2.35
C SER A 107 -1.18 15.91 -2.46
N PHE A 108 0.02 16.10 -3.02
CA PHE A 108 1.01 15.04 -3.17
C PHE A 108 1.51 14.53 -1.82
N SER A 109 1.84 15.43 -0.90
CA SER A 109 2.26 15.06 0.46
C SER A 109 1.14 14.30 1.21
N ASN A 110 -0.12 14.72 1.05
CA ASN A 110 -1.26 14.02 1.63
C ASN A 110 -1.34 12.58 1.13
N MET A 111 -1.41 12.39 -0.19
CA MET A 111 -1.55 11.06 -0.79
C MET A 111 -0.36 10.16 -0.50
N ARG A 112 0.86 10.70 -0.50
CA ARG A 112 2.04 9.91 -0.16
C ARG A 112 2.04 9.49 1.31
N SER A 113 1.57 10.37 2.22
CA SER A 113 1.38 10.00 3.63
C SER A 113 0.33 8.90 3.79
N GLU A 114 -0.79 8.98 3.07
CA GLU A 114 -1.84 7.95 3.09
C GLU A 114 -1.31 6.59 2.61
N GLU A 115 -0.59 6.54 1.48
CA GLU A 115 0.03 5.30 0.99
C GLU A 115 0.98 4.68 2.02
N LEU A 116 1.86 5.48 2.63
CA LEU A 116 2.85 4.98 3.59
C LEU A 116 2.19 4.53 4.89
N GLY A 117 1.26 5.32 5.43
CA GLY A 117 0.55 4.99 6.67
C GLY A 117 -0.22 3.68 6.55
N ILE A 118 -0.98 3.51 5.46
CA ILE A 118 -1.76 2.29 5.22
C ILE A 118 -0.85 1.07 4.97
N PHE A 119 0.28 1.24 4.26
CA PHE A 119 1.23 0.14 4.10
C PHE A 119 1.80 -0.32 5.44
N ILE A 120 2.22 0.63 6.30
CA ILE A 120 2.78 0.35 7.63
C ILE A 120 1.74 -0.42 8.47
N GLU A 121 0.51 0.08 8.56
CA GLU A 121 -0.58 -0.58 9.29
C GLU A 121 -0.85 -2.00 8.74
N ALA A 122 -0.93 -2.15 7.43
CA ALA A 122 -1.27 -3.41 6.81
C ALA A 122 -0.17 -4.48 6.94
N ILE A 123 1.11 -4.12 6.94
CA ILE A 123 2.23 -5.07 7.08
C ILE A 123 2.34 -5.61 8.53
N GLU A 124 1.98 -4.80 9.51
CA GLU A 124 1.95 -5.22 10.92
C GLU A 124 0.82 -6.22 11.15
N GLY A 125 -0.27 -6.10 10.39
CA GLY A 125 -1.41 -6.99 10.47
C GLY A 125 -2.22 -6.84 11.77
N PRO A 126 -3.31 -7.62 11.91
CA PRO A 126 -4.20 -7.53 13.08
C PRO A 126 -3.66 -8.26 14.32
N ASP A 127 -2.61 -9.07 14.18
CA ASP A 127 -2.08 -9.91 15.25
C ASP A 127 -0.84 -9.26 15.87
N THR A 128 -0.98 -8.71 17.07
CA THR A 128 0.09 -8.04 17.82
C THR A 128 1.20 -9.00 18.30
N GLU A 129 0.98 -10.31 18.28
CA GLU A 129 2.00 -11.30 18.61
C GLU A 129 2.91 -11.62 17.42
N LEU A 130 2.50 -11.21 16.23
CA LEU A 130 3.25 -11.47 15.00
C LEU A 130 4.52 -10.62 14.95
N LYS A 131 5.68 -11.29 15.02
CA LYS A 131 6.97 -10.61 14.93
C LYS A 131 7.43 -10.47 13.48
N LEU A 132 7.54 -9.24 13.02
CA LEU A 132 8.20 -8.93 11.78
C LEU A 132 9.68 -9.39 11.80
N PRO A 133 10.23 -9.89 10.69
CA PRO A 133 11.67 -10.19 10.62
C PRO A 133 12.50 -8.90 10.78
N ARG A 134 13.70 -9.02 11.36
CA ARG A 134 14.56 -7.88 11.73
C ARG A 134 14.72 -6.84 10.60
N ARG A 135 14.88 -7.28 9.36
CA ARG A 135 15.02 -6.36 8.21
C ARG A 135 13.72 -5.60 7.91
N ALA A 136 12.56 -6.24 8.09
CA ALA A 136 11.27 -5.58 7.93
C ALA A 136 11.03 -4.56 9.05
N ILE A 137 11.36 -4.87 10.31
CA ILE A 137 11.30 -3.92 11.42
C ILE A 137 12.12 -2.65 11.09
N THR A 138 13.37 -2.83 10.61
CA THR A 138 14.20 -1.69 10.21
C THR A 138 13.56 -0.88 9.09
N ALA A 139 12.97 -1.55 8.10
CA ALA A 139 12.31 -0.89 7.00
C ALA A 139 11.07 -0.09 7.45
N VAL A 140 10.23 -0.68 8.30
CA VAL A 140 9.03 -0.01 8.84
C VAL A 140 9.43 1.24 9.62
N ARG A 141 10.45 1.18 10.47
CA ARG A 141 10.94 2.36 11.20
C ARG A 141 11.40 3.50 10.29
N ILE A 142 12.11 3.18 9.20
CA ILE A 142 12.51 4.19 8.20
C ILE A 142 11.27 4.76 7.50
N LEU A 143 10.29 3.93 7.19
CA LEU A 143 9.02 4.38 6.59
C LEU A 143 8.22 5.28 7.52
N GLU A 144 8.21 5.02 8.84
CA GLU A 144 7.58 5.88 9.85
C GLU A 144 8.27 7.26 9.91
N GLU A 145 9.62 7.31 9.85
CA GLU A 145 10.37 8.57 9.80
C GLU A 145 10.02 9.35 8.52
N ILE A 146 10.00 8.69 7.35
CA ILE A 146 9.63 9.31 6.07
C ILE A 146 8.18 9.81 6.11
N TYR A 147 7.25 9.01 6.66
CA TYR A 147 5.86 9.40 6.87
C TYR A 147 5.76 10.69 7.70
N GLY A 148 6.52 10.78 8.79
CA GLY A 148 6.57 11.97 9.63
C GLY A 148 7.06 13.20 8.88
N LEU A 149 8.14 13.08 8.10
CA LEU A 149 8.68 14.17 7.27
C LEU A 149 7.67 14.65 6.21
N ILE A 150 7.06 13.74 5.48
CA ILE A 150 6.07 14.05 4.43
C ILE A 150 4.82 14.69 5.04
N SER A 151 4.37 14.22 6.21
CA SER A 151 3.27 14.80 6.96
C SER A 151 3.58 16.22 7.43
N GLY A 152 4.84 16.50 7.81
CA GLY A 152 5.34 17.84 8.10
C GLY A 152 5.26 18.76 6.88
N VAL A 153 5.67 18.30 5.71
CA VAL A 153 5.55 19.06 4.44
C VAL A 153 4.09 19.36 4.10
N LYS A 154 3.18 18.38 4.31
CA LYS A 154 1.73 18.60 4.15
C LYS A 154 1.24 19.75 5.04
N ALA A 155 1.60 19.73 6.32
CA ALA A 155 1.20 20.76 7.27
C ALA A 155 1.73 22.15 6.84
N LEU A 156 2.99 22.21 6.44
CA LEU A 156 3.62 23.43 5.91
C LEU A 156 2.91 23.91 4.63
N ALA A 157 2.61 23.04 3.69
CA ALA A 157 1.93 23.42 2.45
C ALA A 157 0.50 23.93 2.67
N LEU A 158 -0.16 23.55 3.76
CA LEU A 158 -1.47 24.04 4.14
C LEU A 158 -1.40 25.37 4.91
N ASP A 159 -0.26 25.75 5.49
CA ASP A 159 -0.11 27.00 6.22
C ASP A 159 -0.20 28.20 5.26
N LYS A 160 -1.12 29.12 5.58
CA LYS A 160 -1.35 30.35 4.79
C LYS A 160 -0.14 31.32 4.82
N LYS A 161 0.73 31.20 5.83
CA LYS A 161 1.88 32.09 6.02
C LYS A 161 3.07 31.76 5.14
N ILE A 162 3.11 30.56 4.54
CA ILE A 162 4.24 30.15 3.70
C ILE A 162 4.19 30.86 2.35
N SER A 163 5.38 31.31 1.95
CA SER A 163 5.63 31.93 0.66
C SER A 163 5.08 31.08 -0.50
N LYS A 164 4.62 31.75 -1.55
CA LYS A 164 4.24 31.11 -2.82
C LYS A 164 5.44 31.03 -3.78
N ASP A 165 6.67 31.10 -3.25
CA ASP A 165 7.86 31.04 -4.08
C ASP A 165 7.93 29.70 -4.81
N THR A 166 7.93 29.79 -6.13
CA THR A 166 7.93 28.64 -7.04
C THR A 166 9.27 27.90 -7.02
N ILE A 167 10.36 28.57 -6.68
CA ILE A 167 11.71 27.95 -6.60
C ILE A 167 11.76 27.06 -5.38
N GLU A 168 11.41 27.59 -4.20
CA GLU A 168 11.35 26.84 -2.94
C GLU A 168 10.41 25.64 -3.03
N ILE A 169 9.23 25.80 -3.62
CA ILE A 169 8.29 24.69 -3.88
C ILE A 169 8.92 23.63 -4.79
N GLY A 170 9.70 24.04 -5.79
CA GLY A 170 10.40 23.13 -6.70
C GLY A 170 11.44 22.28 -5.98
N GLU A 171 12.19 22.85 -5.06
CA GLU A 171 13.19 22.15 -4.23
C GLU A 171 12.53 21.13 -3.29
N ILE A 172 11.44 21.52 -2.61
CA ILE A 172 10.67 20.60 -1.77
C ILE A 172 10.14 19.40 -2.57
N PHE A 173 9.70 19.59 -3.82
CA PHE A 173 9.29 18.47 -4.66
C PHE A 173 10.45 17.51 -4.98
N VAL A 174 11.67 18.01 -5.17
CA VAL A 174 12.86 17.16 -5.37
C VAL A 174 13.13 16.33 -4.13
N GLU A 175 13.05 16.92 -2.95
CA GLU A 175 13.22 16.20 -1.68
C GLU A 175 12.13 15.14 -1.47
N LEU A 176 10.86 15.47 -1.76
CA LEU A 176 9.76 14.50 -1.67
C LEU A 176 9.93 13.34 -2.66
N ASP A 177 10.48 13.59 -3.84
CA ASP A 177 10.79 12.52 -4.80
C ASP A 177 11.90 11.60 -4.26
N GLN A 178 12.93 12.17 -3.65
CA GLN A 178 14.00 11.40 -3.02
C GLN A 178 13.46 10.56 -1.84
N LEU A 179 12.63 11.15 -0.97
CA LEU A 179 11.97 10.43 0.11
C LEU A 179 11.08 9.30 -0.42
N SER A 180 10.35 9.54 -1.51
CA SER A 180 9.53 8.51 -2.16
C SER A 180 10.37 7.35 -2.70
N MET A 181 11.52 7.62 -3.31
CA MET A 181 12.47 6.58 -3.78
C MET A 181 13.03 5.76 -2.62
N ILE A 182 13.36 6.40 -1.50
CA ILE A 182 13.83 5.70 -0.29
C ILE A 182 12.70 4.84 0.26
N ALA A 183 11.47 5.36 0.32
CA ALA A 183 10.30 4.62 0.78
C ALA A 183 10.04 3.38 -0.10
N GLU A 184 10.09 3.49 -1.42
CA GLU A 184 9.97 2.35 -2.33
C GLU A 184 11.02 1.27 -2.05
N LYS A 185 12.26 1.67 -1.83
CA LYS A 185 13.35 0.74 -1.48
C LYS A 185 13.08 0.01 -0.16
N GLU A 186 12.59 0.71 0.85
CA GLU A 186 12.30 0.11 2.15
C GLU A 186 11.03 -0.75 2.12
N ILE A 187 9.99 -0.36 1.40
CA ILE A 187 8.80 -1.19 1.13
C ILE A 187 9.24 -2.52 0.51
N ASN A 188 10.03 -2.47 -0.56
CA ASN A 188 10.52 -3.67 -1.24
C ASN A 188 11.39 -4.54 -0.33
N ALA A 189 12.23 -3.93 0.51
CA ALA A 189 13.03 -4.66 1.48
C ALA A 189 12.17 -5.39 2.53
N ALA A 190 11.09 -4.74 3.00
CA ALA A 190 10.13 -5.34 3.93
C ALA A 190 9.38 -6.51 3.27
N ILE A 191 8.84 -6.33 2.06
CA ILE A 191 8.15 -7.37 1.28
C ILE A 191 9.03 -8.63 1.16
N ILE A 192 10.27 -8.45 0.70
CA ILE A 192 11.19 -9.57 0.49
C ILE A 192 11.59 -10.27 1.80
N ALA A 193 11.81 -9.49 2.88
CA ALA A 193 12.16 -10.06 4.18
C ALA A 193 11.01 -10.91 4.74
N CYS A 194 9.79 -10.41 4.71
CA CYS A 194 8.61 -11.12 5.20
C CYS A 194 8.28 -12.35 4.34
N HIS A 195 8.39 -12.23 3.00
CA HIS A 195 8.19 -13.36 2.10
C HIS A 195 9.16 -14.52 2.38
N LYS A 196 10.44 -14.22 2.63
CA LYS A 196 11.43 -15.23 3.01
C LYS A 196 11.07 -15.92 4.32
N THR A 197 10.69 -15.16 5.35
CA THR A 197 10.31 -15.70 6.65
C THR A 197 9.10 -16.62 6.52
N ARG A 198 8.09 -16.23 5.75
CA ARG A 198 6.91 -17.06 5.50
C ARG A 198 7.27 -18.37 4.81
N LYS A 199 8.12 -18.35 3.79
CA LYS A 199 8.61 -19.58 3.14
C LYS A 199 9.32 -20.51 4.12
N THR A 200 10.16 -19.98 4.98
CA THR A 200 10.87 -20.77 5.99
C THR A 200 9.90 -21.41 6.98
N ASN A 201 8.91 -20.64 7.46
CA ASN A 201 7.90 -21.14 8.38
C ASN A 201 7.04 -22.27 7.77
N ILE A 202 6.68 -22.17 6.49
CA ILE A 202 5.96 -23.25 5.78
C ILE A 202 6.79 -24.52 5.70
N LEU A 203 8.09 -24.43 5.45
CA LEU A 203 8.97 -25.59 5.35
C LEU A 203 9.17 -26.31 6.69
N HIS A 204 8.98 -25.62 7.81
CA HIS A 204 9.10 -26.18 9.16
C HIS A 204 7.76 -26.64 9.76
N LEU A 205 6.65 -26.55 9.03
CA LEU A 205 5.40 -27.16 9.47
C LEU A 205 5.55 -28.69 9.47
N PRO A 206 5.16 -29.40 10.55
CA PRO A 206 5.16 -30.85 10.58
C PRO A 206 4.30 -31.38 9.43
N LYS A 207 4.86 -32.27 8.64
CA LYS A 207 4.11 -32.91 7.54
C LYS A 207 2.92 -33.65 8.14
N ALA A 208 1.74 -33.40 7.59
CA ALA A 208 0.47 -33.96 8.08
C ALA A 208 0.40 -35.51 8.19
N ASN A 209 1.41 -36.23 7.65
CA ASN A 209 1.48 -37.69 7.62
C ASN A 209 2.06 -38.36 8.85
N ASP A 210 2.54 -37.64 9.88
CA ASP A 210 3.12 -38.29 11.08
C ASP A 210 2.10 -38.51 12.20
N ARG A 211 0.81 -38.46 11.92
CA ARG A 211 -0.27 -38.69 12.90
C ARG A 211 -1.22 -39.85 12.51
N ILE A 212 -0.70 -40.89 11.87
CA ILE A 212 -1.46 -42.13 11.76
C ILE A 212 -0.55 -43.27 12.28
N HIS A 213 -0.55 -43.45 13.60
CA HIS A 213 -0.32 -44.72 14.26
C HIS A 213 -1.10 -44.73 15.58
#